data_6f7d6420791e49db67a71bc4a5d77c58
#
_entry.id   6f7d6420791e49db67a71bc4a5d77c58
#
_cell.length_a   1.000
_cell.length_b   1.000
_cell.length_c   1.000
_cell.angle_alpha   90.00
_cell.angle_beta   90.00
_cell.angle_gamma   90.00
#
_symmetry.space_group_name_H-M   'P 1'
#
loop_
_entity.id
_entity.type
_entity.pdbx_description
1 polymer ?
#
loop_
_entity_poly.entity_id
_entity_poly.type
_entity_poly.pdbx_seq_one_letter_code
_entity_poly.pdbx_strand_id
1 'polypeptide(L)'
;MQQRTIQQPINLEGIGLHSGNPVHLRFSPAPIDYGIQFLRSDMADAQPIPAIYHAVTDTMMSSNLTNELGQRIGTVEHLMSAIAALQIDNLQIEVSAPEIPIMDGSAIEFVQVLQQAGIAEQTSAKRYIQVLQPIEVRVEDKVAGFRPYDGFVLDFQIDFNHPAFNGSHQKFKLDFNEGNFIEHIAKARTFGFLKDIEYLKSNNLGLGGSMQNAIVLDDSGVLNPEGLRFDDEFVRHKVLDAIGDLYLAGHQILGEFYAYKSGHALNNKLLRALFSDENNYKVVTKYNNVN
;
A
#
# COMPACT_ATOMS: atom_id res chain seq x y z
N MET A 1 -19.61 -9.58 -7.78
CA MET A 1 -19.43 -8.77 -6.55
C MET A 1 -19.94 -7.37 -6.77
N GLN A 2 -20.43 -6.71 -5.72
CA GLN A 2 -20.85 -5.31 -5.72
C GLN A 2 -19.68 -4.41 -5.27
N GLN A 3 -19.72 -3.12 -5.63
CA GLN A 3 -18.85 -2.12 -5.06
C GLN A 3 -19.08 -2.03 -3.56
N ARG A 4 -18.03 -1.60 -2.82
CA ARG A 4 -18.06 -1.50 -1.36
C ARG A 4 -17.61 -0.13 -0.89
N THR A 5 -18.23 0.30 0.21
CA THR A 5 -17.81 1.43 1.05
C THR A 5 -17.92 1.01 2.53
N ILE A 6 -17.63 1.91 3.46
CA ILE A 6 -17.89 1.67 4.90
C ILE A 6 -19.32 2.03 5.28
N GLN A 7 -19.85 1.45 6.38
CA GLN A 7 -21.23 1.69 6.82
C GLN A 7 -21.39 3.03 7.54
N GLN A 8 -20.39 3.43 8.33
CA GLN A 8 -20.43 4.65 9.15
C GLN A 8 -19.07 5.33 9.20
N PRO A 9 -19.03 6.66 9.39
CA PRO A 9 -17.77 7.37 9.58
C PRO A 9 -17.03 6.86 10.81
N ILE A 10 -15.70 6.82 10.74
CA ILE A 10 -14.83 6.43 11.84
C ILE A 10 -13.55 7.25 11.82
N ASN A 11 -12.95 7.49 12.99
CA ASN A 11 -11.72 8.24 13.14
C ASN A 11 -10.58 7.32 13.57
N LEU A 12 -9.34 7.73 13.23
CA LEU A 12 -8.11 7.11 13.66
C LEU A 12 -7.08 8.19 13.92
N GLU A 13 -6.26 8.04 14.94
CA GLU A 13 -5.20 8.97 15.29
C GLU A 13 -3.86 8.24 15.36
N GLY A 14 -2.80 8.90 14.96
CA GLY A 14 -1.45 8.36 15.02
C GLY A 14 -0.39 9.44 14.81
N ILE A 15 0.82 9.01 14.48
CA ILE A 15 1.97 9.91 14.28
C ILE A 15 2.49 9.70 12.86
N GLY A 16 2.82 10.79 12.15
CA GLY A 16 3.49 10.73 10.86
C GLY A 16 4.91 10.17 10.99
N LEU A 17 5.27 9.22 10.12
CA LEU A 17 6.61 8.61 10.14
C LEU A 17 7.69 9.65 9.87
N HIS A 18 7.46 10.53 8.89
CA HIS A 18 8.48 11.48 8.45
C HIS A 18 8.46 12.77 9.27
N SER A 19 7.30 13.33 9.56
CA SER A 19 7.16 14.59 10.30
C SER A 19 7.28 14.43 11.81
N GLY A 20 6.92 13.27 12.36
CA GLY A 20 6.79 13.07 13.82
C GLY A 20 5.58 13.79 14.43
N ASN A 21 4.72 14.42 13.64
CA ASN A 21 3.57 15.17 14.10
C ASN A 21 2.33 14.27 14.28
N PRO A 22 1.41 14.63 15.19
CA PRO A 22 0.10 13.98 15.27
C PRO A 22 -0.68 14.10 13.96
N VAL A 23 -1.33 13.02 13.56
CA VAL A 23 -2.17 12.93 12.38
C VAL A 23 -3.53 12.37 12.76
N HIS A 24 -4.60 13.05 12.37
CA HIS A 24 -5.97 12.61 12.54
C HIS A 24 -6.52 12.22 11.17
N LEU A 25 -7.08 11.02 11.09
CA LEU A 25 -7.80 10.51 9.94
C LEU A 25 -9.29 10.44 10.27
N ARG A 26 -10.11 10.81 9.28
CA ARG A 26 -11.52 10.52 9.28
C ARG A 26 -11.89 9.80 8.01
N PHE A 27 -12.39 8.59 8.14
CA PHE A 27 -12.94 7.80 7.04
C PHE A 27 -14.44 8.06 6.97
N SER A 28 -14.96 8.31 5.77
CA SER A 28 -16.39 8.54 5.52
C SER A 28 -16.87 7.71 4.35
N PRO A 29 -18.08 7.12 4.42
CA PRO A 29 -18.69 6.45 3.28
C PRO A 29 -18.72 7.38 2.06
N ALA A 30 -18.52 6.81 0.88
CA ALA A 30 -18.57 7.56 -0.36
C ALA A 30 -19.57 6.94 -1.36
N PRO A 31 -20.15 7.72 -2.28
CA PRO A 31 -21.10 7.21 -3.26
C PRO A 31 -20.45 6.25 -4.26
N ILE A 32 -21.30 5.52 -5.01
CA ILE A 32 -20.88 4.65 -6.11
C ILE A 32 -19.98 5.42 -7.09
N ASP A 33 -18.93 4.77 -7.56
CA ASP A 33 -17.95 5.30 -8.53
C ASP A 33 -17.14 6.51 -8.05
N TYR A 34 -17.13 6.78 -6.74
CA TYR A 34 -16.32 7.86 -6.15
C TYR A 34 -14.83 7.54 -6.15
N GLY A 35 -14.47 6.27 -6.02
CA GLY A 35 -13.09 5.83 -5.82
C GLY A 35 -12.59 6.11 -4.41
N ILE A 36 -11.27 6.02 -4.22
CA ILE A 36 -10.60 6.40 -2.97
C ILE A 36 -10.04 7.80 -3.14
N GLN A 37 -10.44 8.73 -2.27
CA GLN A 37 -9.96 10.11 -2.33
C GLN A 37 -9.52 10.61 -0.96
N PHE A 38 -8.39 11.31 -0.95
CA PHE A 38 -7.88 12.00 0.23
C PHE A 38 -8.25 13.49 0.18
N LEU A 39 -8.46 14.08 1.37
CA LEU A 39 -8.72 15.50 1.53
C LEU A 39 -7.89 16.03 2.72
N ARG A 40 -7.12 17.10 2.51
CA ARG A 40 -6.31 17.74 3.54
C ARG A 40 -7.19 18.62 4.44
N SER A 41 -7.63 18.10 5.59
CA SER A 41 -8.52 18.83 6.53
C SER A 41 -7.85 19.99 7.26
N ASP A 42 -6.51 20.06 7.22
CA ASP A 42 -5.72 21.19 7.76
C ASP A 42 -5.59 22.38 6.79
N MET A 43 -6.12 22.26 5.57
CA MET A 43 -6.09 23.29 4.54
C MET A 43 -7.50 23.85 4.28
N ALA A 44 -7.63 25.18 4.26
CA ALA A 44 -8.94 25.82 4.03
C ALA A 44 -9.46 25.64 2.59
N ASP A 45 -8.55 25.50 1.63
CA ASP A 45 -8.82 25.34 0.20
C ASP A 45 -8.56 23.90 -0.29
N ALA A 46 -8.69 22.92 0.61
CA ALA A 46 -8.45 21.52 0.29
C ALA A 46 -9.27 21.05 -0.92
N GLN A 47 -8.59 20.40 -1.86
CA GLN A 47 -9.20 19.74 -3.00
C GLN A 47 -8.90 18.24 -2.95
N PRO A 48 -9.79 17.39 -3.48
CA PRO A 48 -9.57 15.96 -3.50
C PRO A 48 -8.25 15.56 -4.15
N ILE A 49 -7.55 14.61 -3.53
CA ILE A 49 -6.35 13.96 -4.05
C ILE A 49 -6.72 12.51 -4.34
N PRO A 50 -6.91 12.12 -5.61
CA PRO A 50 -7.35 10.78 -5.95
C PRO A 50 -6.23 9.77 -5.72
N ALA A 51 -6.59 8.61 -5.16
CA ALA A 51 -5.66 7.49 -4.96
C ALA A 51 -5.50 6.69 -6.26
N ILE A 52 -4.79 7.26 -7.23
CA ILE A 52 -4.56 6.68 -8.55
C ILE A 52 -3.11 6.84 -8.99
N TYR A 53 -2.65 5.92 -9.85
CA TYR A 53 -1.24 5.77 -10.22
C TYR A 53 -0.60 7.04 -10.83
N HIS A 54 -1.35 7.84 -11.57
CA HIS A 54 -0.84 9.06 -12.19
C HIS A 54 -0.74 10.24 -11.20
N ALA A 55 -1.43 10.19 -10.06
CA ALA A 55 -1.27 11.15 -8.98
C ALA A 55 0.00 10.92 -8.14
N VAL A 56 0.68 9.79 -8.32
CA VAL A 56 1.98 9.53 -7.67
C VAL A 56 3.05 10.40 -8.34
N THR A 57 3.59 11.35 -7.56
CA THR A 57 4.59 12.32 -8.02
C THR A 57 5.96 12.13 -7.38
N ASP A 58 6.01 11.42 -6.26
CA ASP A 58 7.24 11.14 -5.53
C ASP A 58 7.13 9.75 -4.87
N THR A 59 8.23 8.99 -4.97
CA THR A 59 8.32 7.62 -4.45
C THR A 59 9.56 7.42 -3.56
N MET A 60 10.10 8.53 -3.04
CA MET A 60 11.22 8.48 -2.10
C MET A 60 10.69 8.05 -0.73
N MET A 61 11.09 6.87 -0.28
CA MET A 61 10.74 6.23 0.99
C MET A 61 9.26 5.83 1.17
N SER A 62 8.34 6.31 0.33
CA SER A 62 6.91 6.01 0.39
C SER A 62 6.22 6.41 -0.93
N SER A 63 4.99 5.97 -1.13
CA SER A 63 4.15 6.45 -2.22
C SER A 63 3.46 7.75 -1.82
N ASN A 64 3.72 8.81 -2.61
CA ASN A 64 3.21 10.16 -2.35
C ASN A 64 2.33 10.64 -3.50
N LEU A 65 1.10 11.01 -3.16
CA LEU A 65 0.10 11.51 -4.10
C LEU A 65 0.04 13.04 -4.09
N THR A 66 -0.16 13.62 -5.25
CA THR A 66 -0.31 15.09 -5.38
C THR A 66 -1.44 15.37 -6.38
N ASN A 67 -2.32 16.33 -6.07
CA ASN A 67 -3.32 16.81 -7.02
C ASN A 67 -2.75 17.94 -7.90
N GLU A 68 -3.57 18.45 -8.83
CA GLU A 68 -3.18 19.51 -9.77
C GLU A 68 -2.81 20.85 -9.10
N LEU A 69 -3.27 21.07 -7.87
CA LEU A 69 -2.94 22.25 -7.07
C LEU A 69 -1.65 22.08 -6.24
N GLY A 70 -0.97 20.94 -6.36
CA GLY A 70 0.23 20.65 -5.58
C GLY A 70 -0.02 20.26 -4.13
N GLN A 71 -1.28 20.00 -3.74
CA GLN A 71 -1.60 19.49 -2.41
C GLN A 71 -1.21 18.01 -2.34
N ARG A 72 -0.52 17.61 -1.28
CA ARG A 72 0.16 16.32 -1.15
C ARG A 72 -0.33 15.50 0.04
N ILE A 73 -0.38 14.18 -0.15
CA ILE A 73 -0.48 13.15 0.89
C ILE A 73 0.61 12.11 0.66
N GLY A 74 1.43 11.84 1.67
CA GLY A 74 2.49 10.82 1.65
C GLY A 74 2.15 9.57 2.44
N THR A 75 2.97 8.52 2.23
CA THR A 75 2.94 7.25 2.99
C THR A 75 1.57 6.56 2.91
N VAL A 76 1.00 6.47 1.70
CA VAL A 76 -0.36 5.95 1.51
C VAL A 76 -0.40 4.42 1.42
N GLU A 77 0.70 3.75 1.15
CA GLU A 77 0.81 2.32 0.80
C GLU A 77 0.21 1.38 1.85
N HIS A 78 0.46 1.60 3.15
CA HIS A 78 -0.06 0.73 4.21
C HIS A 78 -1.59 0.81 4.31
N LEU A 79 -2.13 2.03 4.31
CA LEU A 79 -3.58 2.26 4.29
C LEU A 79 -4.22 1.71 3.02
N MET A 80 -3.61 1.96 1.86
CA MET A 80 -4.13 1.45 0.57
C MET A 80 -4.13 -0.07 0.52
N SER A 81 -3.16 -0.75 1.15
CA SER A 81 -3.15 -2.21 1.24
C SER A 81 -4.31 -2.77 2.08
N ALA A 82 -4.66 -2.10 3.18
CA ALA A 82 -5.82 -2.46 4.00
C ALA A 82 -7.14 -2.24 3.25
N ILE A 83 -7.27 -1.10 2.54
CA ILE A 83 -8.43 -0.79 1.69
C ILE A 83 -8.60 -1.83 0.58
N ALA A 84 -7.49 -2.23 -0.08
CA ALA A 84 -7.47 -3.28 -1.10
C ALA A 84 -7.93 -4.63 -0.53
N ALA A 85 -7.43 -5.02 0.64
CA ALA A 85 -7.77 -6.30 1.28
C ALA A 85 -9.26 -6.39 1.64
N LEU A 86 -9.83 -5.31 2.17
CA LEU A 86 -11.25 -5.20 2.49
C LEU A 86 -12.12 -4.96 1.26
N GLN A 87 -11.49 -4.83 0.08
CA GLN A 87 -12.15 -4.62 -1.20
C GLN A 87 -13.07 -3.39 -1.23
N ILE A 88 -12.68 -2.32 -0.53
CA ILE A 88 -13.41 -1.05 -0.49
C ILE A 88 -13.09 -0.28 -1.77
N ASP A 89 -14.14 0.03 -2.54
CA ASP A 89 -14.03 0.74 -3.83
C ASP A 89 -14.18 2.25 -3.67
N ASN A 90 -15.00 2.69 -2.70
CA ASN A 90 -15.41 4.08 -2.56
C ASN A 90 -15.23 4.54 -1.11
N LEU A 91 -14.34 5.51 -0.89
CA LEU A 91 -14.03 6.02 0.44
C LEU A 91 -13.50 7.46 0.36
N GLN A 92 -14.01 8.34 1.22
CA GLN A 92 -13.41 9.64 1.47
C GLN A 92 -12.55 9.56 2.73
N ILE A 93 -11.33 10.10 2.68
CA ILE A 93 -10.36 10.08 3.77
C ILE A 93 -9.87 11.49 4.02
N GLU A 94 -10.32 12.10 5.13
CA GLU A 94 -9.82 13.40 5.57
C GLU A 94 -8.55 13.18 6.41
N VAL A 95 -7.51 13.98 6.14
CA VAL A 95 -6.18 13.86 6.77
C VAL A 95 -5.73 15.23 7.27
N SER A 96 -5.41 15.35 8.56
CA SER A 96 -5.00 16.62 9.18
C SER A 96 -3.52 16.98 8.99
N ALA A 97 -2.80 16.27 8.11
CA ALA A 97 -1.36 16.43 7.90
C ALA A 97 -0.97 15.99 6.47
N PRO A 98 0.26 16.30 5.98
CA PRO A 98 0.69 15.91 4.64
C PRO A 98 1.09 14.44 4.48
N GLU A 99 0.84 13.59 5.47
CA GLU A 99 1.14 12.15 5.40
C GLU A 99 0.12 11.33 6.20
N ILE A 100 -0.03 10.05 5.84
CA ILE A 100 -0.81 9.06 6.61
C ILE A 100 0.00 8.65 7.84
N PRO A 101 -0.62 8.46 9.03
CA PRO A 101 0.11 8.03 10.22
C PRO A 101 0.67 6.62 10.03
N ILE A 102 1.85 6.38 10.62
CA ILE A 102 2.55 5.11 10.45
C ILE A 102 1.94 3.96 11.29
N MET A 103 1.18 4.29 12.31
CA MET A 103 0.62 3.36 13.28
C MET A 103 1.71 2.50 13.93
N ASP A 104 1.55 1.18 13.96
CA ASP A 104 2.55 0.23 14.43
C ASP A 104 3.59 -0.18 13.35
N GLY A 105 3.58 0.48 12.20
CA GLY A 105 4.44 0.19 11.04
C GLY A 105 3.90 -0.87 10.11
N SER A 106 2.71 -1.41 10.38
CA SER A 106 2.01 -2.40 9.55
C SER A 106 0.67 -1.88 9.06
N ALA A 107 -0.17 -2.72 8.43
CA ALA A 107 -1.50 -2.36 7.98
C ALA A 107 -2.62 -2.81 8.93
N ILE A 108 -2.29 -3.53 10.03
CA ILE A 108 -3.31 -4.22 10.83
C ILE A 108 -4.29 -3.25 11.51
N GLU A 109 -3.83 -2.10 12.01
CA GLU A 109 -4.71 -1.14 12.67
C GLU A 109 -5.67 -0.47 11.67
N PHE A 110 -5.24 -0.25 10.42
CA PHE A 110 -6.12 0.22 9.35
C PHE A 110 -7.20 -0.81 9.01
N VAL A 111 -6.84 -2.10 8.94
CA VAL A 111 -7.83 -3.18 8.75
C VAL A 111 -8.85 -3.17 9.87
N GLN A 112 -8.40 -3.12 11.13
CA GLN A 112 -9.26 -3.17 12.31
C GLN A 112 -10.24 -1.99 12.36
N VAL A 113 -9.77 -0.76 12.13
CA VAL A 113 -10.64 0.42 12.17
C VAL A 113 -11.66 0.41 11.04
N LEU A 114 -11.26 0.00 9.82
CA LEU A 114 -12.20 -0.09 8.70
C LEU A 114 -13.23 -1.22 8.89
N GLN A 115 -12.83 -2.37 9.47
CA GLN A 115 -13.78 -3.43 9.86
C GLN A 115 -14.74 -2.97 10.96
N GLN A 116 -14.27 -2.18 11.93
CA GLN A 116 -15.11 -1.59 12.96
C GLN A 116 -16.15 -0.61 12.38
N ALA A 117 -15.80 0.13 11.33
CA ALA A 117 -16.75 0.98 10.61
C ALA A 117 -17.86 0.17 9.91
N GLY A 118 -17.64 -1.14 9.74
CA GLY A 118 -18.51 -2.04 8.96
C GLY A 118 -18.34 -1.81 7.46
N ILE A 119 -18.54 -2.88 6.68
CA ILE A 119 -18.47 -2.83 5.21
C ILE A 119 -19.88 -2.88 4.64
N ALA A 120 -20.20 -1.94 3.74
CA ALA A 120 -21.48 -1.86 3.03
C ALA A 120 -21.31 -2.19 1.55
N GLU A 121 -22.12 -3.11 1.04
CA GLU A 121 -22.25 -3.34 -0.40
C GLU A 121 -23.17 -2.29 -1.03
N GLN A 122 -22.76 -1.78 -2.18
CA GLN A 122 -23.49 -0.78 -2.97
C GLN A 122 -24.18 -1.45 -4.17
N THR A 123 -25.13 -0.77 -4.81
CA THR A 123 -25.96 -1.37 -5.86
C THR A 123 -25.28 -1.44 -7.24
N SER A 124 -24.01 -1.04 -7.37
CA SER A 124 -23.24 -1.09 -8.61
C SER A 124 -22.27 -2.26 -8.64
N ALA A 125 -22.06 -2.85 -9.81
CA ALA A 125 -21.10 -3.93 -10.00
C ALA A 125 -19.65 -3.44 -9.76
N LYS A 126 -18.86 -4.25 -9.04
CA LYS A 126 -17.44 -4.01 -8.84
C LYS A 126 -16.68 -4.14 -10.15
N ARG A 127 -15.72 -3.23 -10.38
CA ARG A 127 -14.82 -3.25 -11.53
C ARG A 127 -13.46 -3.82 -11.16
N TYR A 128 -12.83 -4.45 -12.13
CA TYR A 128 -11.50 -5.03 -12.05
C TYR A 128 -10.68 -4.64 -13.27
N ILE A 129 -9.36 -4.52 -13.09
CA ILE A 129 -8.39 -4.37 -14.18
C ILE A 129 -7.86 -5.77 -14.52
N GLN A 130 -8.32 -6.36 -15.59
CA GLN A 130 -7.82 -7.65 -16.06
C GLN A 130 -6.59 -7.45 -16.94
N VAL A 131 -5.46 -8.04 -16.55
CA VAL A 131 -4.22 -8.08 -17.35
C VAL A 131 -4.43 -9.03 -18.53
N LEU A 132 -4.16 -8.59 -19.76
CA LEU A 132 -4.39 -9.34 -21.00
C LEU A 132 -3.12 -9.97 -21.56
N GLN A 133 -1.96 -9.38 -21.32
CA GLN A 133 -0.66 -9.87 -21.81
C GLN A 133 0.45 -9.61 -20.80
N PRO A 134 1.57 -10.33 -20.89
CA PRO A 134 2.72 -10.08 -20.02
C PRO A 134 3.28 -8.67 -20.21
N ILE A 135 3.54 -7.99 -19.09
CA ILE A 135 4.15 -6.67 -19.05
C ILE A 135 5.27 -6.72 -18.03
N GLU A 136 6.42 -6.17 -18.35
CA GLU A 136 7.57 -6.14 -17.45
C GLU A 136 8.28 -4.80 -17.54
N VAL A 137 8.71 -4.27 -16.42
CA VAL A 137 9.58 -3.11 -16.30
C VAL A 137 10.85 -3.48 -15.53
N ARG A 138 11.98 -2.91 -15.96
CA ARG A 138 13.29 -3.12 -15.33
C ARG A 138 13.97 -1.80 -15.04
N VAL A 139 14.72 -1.77 -13.96
CA VAL A 139 15.67 -0.73 -13.63
C VAL A 139 16.87 -1.43 -13.00
N GLU A 140 18.00 -1.43 -13.70
CA GLU A 140 19.19 -2.22 -13.33
C GLU A 140 18.86 -3.71 -13.16
N ASP A 141 19.13 -4.30 -11.98
CA ASP A 141 18.81 -5.68 -11.63
C ASP A 141 17.38 -5.87 -11.07
N LYS A 142 16.62 -4.77 -10.87
CA LYS A 142 15.28 -4.79 -10.30
C LYS A 142 14.23 -5.05 -11.37
N VAL A 143 13.26 -5.88 -11.04
CA VAL A 143 12.19 -6.29 -11.98
C VAL A 143 10.84 -6.20 -11.29
N ALA A 144 9.84 -5.73 -12.03
CA ALA A 144 8.43 -5.88 -11.69
C ALA A 144 7.63 -6.17 -12.95
N GLY A 145 6.66 -7.07 -12.87
CA GLY A 145 5.85 -7.43 -14.03
C GLY A 145 4.49 -7.99 -13.68
N PHE A 146 3.63 -8.00 -14.69
CA PHE A 146 2.34 -8.68 -14.66
C PHE A 146 2.30 -9.81 -15.68
N ARG A 147 1.56 -10.87 -15.36
CA ARG A 147 1.11 -11.90 -16.31
C ARG A 147 -0.39 -12.09 -16.20
N PRO A 148 -1.08 -12.46 -17.30
CA PRO A 148 -2.47 -12.86 -17.23
C PRO A 148 -2.68 -13.99 -16.21
N TYR A 149 -3.64 -13.81 -15.32
CA TYR A 149 -4.03 -14.81 -14.32
C TYR A 149 -5.49 -14.58 -13.91
N ASP A 150 -6.21 -15.65 -13.62
CA ASP A 150 -7.60 -15.59 -13.16
C ASP A 150 -7.63 -15.52 -11.63
N GLY A 151 -7.40 -14.31 -11.10
CA GLY A 151 -7.23 -14.02 -9.69
C GLY A 151 -6.21 -12.91 -9.50
N PHE A 152 -5.76 -12.70 -8.27
CA PHE A 152 -4.64 -11.82 -7.99
C PHE A 152 -3.61 -12.53 -7.12
N VAL A 153 -2.45 -12.82 -7.71
CA VAL A 153 -1.33 -13.48 -7.03
C VAL A 153 -0.13 -12.54 -7.04
N LEU A 154 0.58 -12.47 -5.93
CA LEU A 154 1.84 -11.75 -5.81
C LEU A 154 2.96 -12.76 -5.54
N ASP A 155 4.03 -12.74 -6.37
CA ASP A 155 5.28 -13.48 -6.18
C ASP A 155 6.42 -12.47 -6.02
N PHE A 156 6.82 -12.19 -4.79
CA PHE A 156 7.78 -11.14 -4.46
C PHE A 156 9.07 -11.72 -3.89
N GLN A 157 10.20 -11.23 -4.37
CA GLN A 157 11.53 -11.57 -3.87
C GLN A 157 12.32 -10.29 -3.56
N ILE A 158 12.89 -10.24 -2.35
CA ILE A 158 13.89 -9.26 -1.92
C ILE A 158 15.28 -9.90 -1.98
N ASP A 159 16.32 -9.09 -1.90
CA ASP A 159 17.71 -9.57 -1.87
C ASP A 159 18.56 -8.59 -1.04
N PHE A 160 18.65 -8.88 0.25
CA PHE A 160 19.46 -8.13 1.20
C PHE A 160 20.62 -9.00 1.70
N ASN A 161 21.84 -8.53 1.50
CA ASN A 161 23.04 -9.13 2.06
C ASN A 161 23.34 -8.51 3.44
N HIS A 162 22.64 -8.99 4.48
CA HIS A 162 22.78 -8.47 5.83
C HIS A 162 22.46 -9.58 6.85
N PRO A 163 23.13 -9.64 8.04
CA PRO A 163 22.94 -10.70 9.01
C PRO A 163 21.48 -10.91 9.47
N ALA A 164 20.69 -9.84 9.59
CA ALA A 164 19.27 -9.93 9.95
C ALA A 164 18.43 -10.76 8.96
N PHE A 165 18.90 -10.96 7.74
CA PHE A 165 18.22 -11.75 6.70
C PHE A 165 18.78 -13.18 6.60
N ASN A 166 19.82 -13.53 7.38
CA ASN A 166 20.37 -14.86 7.41
C ASN A 166 19.36 -15.83 8.04
N GLY A 167 18.95 -16.84 7.27
CA GLY A 167 17.91 -17.79 7.69
C GLY A 167 16.48 -17.31 7.50
N SER A 168 16.25 -16.04 7.13
CA SER A 168 14.94 -15.54 6.72
C SER A 168 14.66 -15.86 5.25
N HIS A 169 13.43 -16.25 4.95
CA HIS A 169 13.01 -16.36 3.56
C HIS A 169 12.88 -14.97 2.95
N GLN A 170 13.58 -14.77 1.82
CA GLN A 170 13.54 -13.51 1.08
C GLN A 170 12.59 -13.57 -0.13
N LYS A 171 11.75 -14.59 -0.20
CA LYS A 171 10.72 -14.78 -1.21
C LYS A 171 9.40 -15.16 -0.56
N PHE A 172 8.30 -14.51 -1.01
CA PHE A 172 6.96 -14.81 -0.54
C PHE A 172 5.98 -14.80 -1.72
N LYS A 173 5.09 -15.80 -1.76
CA LYS A 173 4.00 -15.87 -2.73
C LYS A 173 2.67 -15.84 -2.00
N LEU A 174 1.79 -14.94 -2.41
CA LEU A 174 0.47 -14.71 -1.83
C LEU A 174 -0.61 -14.89 -2.89
N ASP A 175 -1.58 -15.74 -2.63
CA ASP A 175 -2.88 -15.69 -3.30
C ASP A 175 -3.75 -14.69 -2.54
N PHE A 176 -3.99 -13.54 -3.18
CA PHE A 176 -4.54 -12.38 -2.49
C PHE A 176 -6.06 -12.47 -2.29
N ASN A 177 -6.46 -12.51 -1.06
CA ASN A 177 -7.82 -12.31 -0.58
C ASN A 177 -7.78 -11.73 0.84
N GLU A 178 -8.93 -11.30 1.37
CA GLU A 178 -9.03 -10.69 2.70
C GLU A 178 -8.42 -11.59 3.79
N GLY A 179 -8.79 -12.87 3.82
CA GLY A 179 -8.32 -13.82 4.83
C GLY A 179 -6.80 -13.99 4.80
N ASN A 180 -6.23 -14.28 3.62
CA ASN A 180 -4.79 -14.47 3.46
C ASN A 180 -4.00 -13.19 3.75
N PHE A 181 -4.53 -12.01 3.40
CA PHE A 181 -3.90 -10.74 3.74
C PHE A 181 -3.86 -10.54 5.26
N ILE A 182 -4.98 -10.71 5.95
CA ILE A 182 -5.06 -10.48 7.40
C ILE A 182 -4.16 -11.47 8.15
N GLU A 183 -4.17 -12.75 7.75
CA GLU A 183 -3.40 -13.80 8.41
C GLU A 183 -1.89 -13.67 8.18
N HIS A 184 -1.47 -13.37 6.93
CA HIS A 184 -0.08 -13.52 6.53
C HIS A 184 0.66 -12.21 6.28
N ILE A 185 -0.04 -11.08 6.03
CA ILE A 185 0.56 -9.84 5.57
C ILE A 185 0.30 -8.65 6.49
N ALA A 186 -0.95 -8.46 6.93
CA ALA A 186 -1.40 -7.22 7.57
C ALA A 186 -0.56 -6.79 8.79
N LYS A 187 0.10 -7.71 9.48
CA LYS A 187 0.93 -7.47 10.67
C LYS A 187 2.41 -7.26 10.37
N ALA A 188 2.85 -7.41 9.11
CA ALA A 188 4.25 -7.23 8.74
C ALA A 188 4.65 -5.75 8.82
N ARG A 189 5.64 -5.45 9.65
CA ARG A 189 6.09 -4.07 9.93
C ARG A 189 7.11 -3.60 8.90
N THR A 190 7.10 -2.29 8.67
CA THR A 190 8.18 -1.60 7.94
C THR A 190 9.51 -1.75 8.69
N PHE A 191 10.62 -1.59 7.97
CA PHE A 191 11.96 -1.74 8.54
C PHE A 191 12.92 -0.70 7.98
N GLY A 192 13.95 -0.40 8.76
CA GLY A 192 15.00 0.52 8.35
C GLY A 192 16.33 0.22 9.05
N PHE A 193 17.42 0.71 8.45
CA PHE A 193 18.76 0.54 8.99
C PHE A 193 19.16 1.72 9.87
N LEU A 194 19.71 1.42 11.04
CA LEU A 194 20.16 2.43 12.01
C LEU A 194 21.15 3.43 11.37
N LYS A 195 22.05 2.94 10.51
CA LYS A 195 23.03 3.77 9.80
C LYS A 195 22.41 4.82 8.88
N ASP A 196 21.16 4.61 8.43
CA ASP A 196 20.45 5.55 7.54
C ASP A 196 19.68 6.62 8.34
N ILE A 197 19.52 6.44 9.66
CA ILE A 197 18.71 7.34 10.51
C ILE A 197 19.28 8.77 10.54
N GLU A 198 20.59 8.94 10.62
CA GLU A 198 21.20 10.28 10.61
C GLU A 198 20.97 10.99 9.28
N TYR A 199 21.11 10.27 8.17
CA TYR A 199 20.80 10.78 6.84
C TYR A 199 19.31 11.14 6.70
N LEU A 200 18.40 10.27 7.16
CA LEU A 200 16.98 10.54 7.14
C LEU A 200 16.62 11.80 7.93
N LYS A 201 17.14 11.91 9.16
CA LYS A 201 16.90 13.07 10.02
C LYS A 201 17.46 14.37 9.45
N SER A 202 18.63 14.32 8.80
CA SER A 202 19.22 15.50 8.13
C SER A 202 18.38 16.00 6.94
N ASN A 203 17.52 15.12 6.38
CA ASN A 203 16.56 15.44 5.34
C ASN A 203 15.13 15.65 5.87
N ASN A 204 14.94 15.83 7.18
CA ASN A 204 13.64 15.93 7.85
C ASN A 204 12.72 14.72 7.57
N LEU A 205 13.29 13.52 7.49
CA LEU A 205 12.58 12.26 7.31
C LEU A 205 12.78 11.35 8.53
N GLY A 206 11.81 10.47 8.78
CA GLY A 206 11.90 9.48 9.86
C GLY A 206 11.85 10.07 11.25
N LEU A 207 11.38 11.32 11.43
CA LEU A 207 11.36 12.00 12.73
C LEU A 207 10.42 11.33 13.74
N GLY A 208 9.36 10.67 13.28
CA GLY A 208 8.42 9.89 14.08
C GLY A 208 8.79 8.41 14.20
N GLY A 209 9.88 7.97 13.56
CA GLY A 209 10.33 6.58 13.56
C GLY A 209 10.86 6.13 14.93
N SER A 210 10.45 4.94 15.36
CA SER A 210 10.85 4.31 16.62
C SER A 210 10.77 2.78 16.48
N MET A 211 11.31 2.04 17.47
CA MET A 211 11.16 0.57 17.52
C MET A 211 9.70 0.13 17.73
N GLN A 212 8.78 1.03 18.09
CA GLN A 212 7.36 0.73 18.24
C GLN A 212 6.62 0.68 16.89
N ASN A 213 7.16 1.36 15.88
CA ASN A 213 6.52 1.48 14.56
C ASN A 213 7.42 1.10 13.37
N ALA A 214 8.60 0.52 13.63
CA ALA A 214 9.49 -0.01 12.62
C ALA A 214 10.40 -1.10 13.21
N ILE A 215 10.80 -2.04 12.37
CA ILE A 215 11.91 -2.95 12.68
C ILE A 215 13.19 -2.18 12.40
N VAL A 216 14.03 -1.99 13.43
CA VAL A 216 15.31 -1.29 13.32
C VAL A 216 16.44 -2.31 13.23
N LEU A 217 17.29 -2.14 12.23
CA LEU A 217 18.43 -3.01 11.94
C LEU A 217 19.76 -2.27 12.18
N ASP A 218 20.68 -2.88 12.92
CA ASP A 218 22.09 -2.48 12.94
C ASP A 218 22.94 -3.48 12.14
N ASP A 219 24.25 -3.30 12.08
CA ASP A 219 25.14 -4.17 11.32
C ASP A 219 25.15 -5.64 11.81
N SER A 220 24.61 -5.93 13.00
CA SER A 220 24.57 -7.25 13.62
C SER A 220 23.23 -7.97 13.47
N GLY A 221 22.12 -7.24 13.36
CA GLY A 221 20.78 -7.84 13.29
C GLY A 221 19.63 -6.91 13.62
N VAL A 222 18.55 -7.48 14.16
CA VAL A 222 17.34 -6.77 14.61
C VAL A 222 17.55 -6.24 16.02
N LEU A 223 17.28 -4.94 16.22
CA LEU A 223 17.40 -4.27 17.51
C LEU A 223 16.14 -4.32 18.37
N ASN A 224 14.98 -4.55 17.76
CA ASN A 224 13.70 -4.62 18.46
C ASN A 224 13.72 -5.76 19.50
N PRO A 225 13.48 -5.47 20.80
CA PRO A 225 13.54 -6.49 21.85
C PRO A 225 12.54 -7.63 21.67
N GLU A 226 11.37 -7.34 21.09
CA GLU A 226 10.32 -8.31 20.79
C GLU A 226 10.62 -9.19 19.58
N GLY A 227 11.67 -8.89 18.82
CA GLY A 227 12.03 -9.60 17.60
C GLY A 227 11.05 -9.37 16.44
N LEU A 228 11.00 -10.35 15.54
CA LEU A 228 10.11 -10.34 14.37
C LEU A 228 8.77 -11.00 14.69
N ARG A 229 7.70 -10.53 14.03
CA ARG A 229 6.35 -11.13 14.08
C ARG A 229 6.22 -12.35 13.18
N PHE A 230 7.03 -12.43 12.12
CA PHE A 230 7.16 -13.55 11.18
C PHE A 230 8.63 -13.77 10.87
N ASP A 231 9.06 -15.01 10.68
CA ASP A 231 10.46 -15.32 10.32
C ASP A 231 10.90 -14.66 9.01
N ASP A 232 9.92 -14.36 8.13
CA ASP A 232 10.08 -13.71 6.83
C ASP A 232 9.37 -12.34 6.77
N GLU A 233 9.30 -11.61 7.92
CA GLU A 233 8.55 -10.36 8.05
C GLU A 233 8.97 -9.30 7.03
N PHE A 234 10.24 -9.23 6.67
CA PHE A 234 10.75 -8.24 5.72
C PHE A 234 10.15 -8.38 4.32
N VAL A 235 10.10 -9.60 3.77
CA VAL A 235 9.49 -9.81 2.44
C VAL A 235 7.98 -9.67 2.49
N ARG A 236 7.33 -10.07 3.58
CA ARG A 236 5.88 -9.87 3.77
C ARG A 236 5.53 -8.38 3.79
N HIS A 237 6.36 -7.55 4.44
CA HIS A 237 6.16 -6.11 4.40
C HIS A 237 6.29 -5.55 2.99
N LYS A 238 7.28 -6.02 2.20
CA LYS A 238 7.38 -5.59 0.78
C LYS A 238 6.20 -6.05 -0.08
N VAL A 239 5.56 -7.18 0.26
CA VAL A 239 4.29 -7.60 -0.35
C VAL A 239 3.15 -6.65 0.08
N LEU A 240 3.09 -6.24 1.36
CA LEU A 240 2.13 -5.26 1.86
C LEU A 240 2.23 -3.95 1.08
N ASP A 241 3.44 -3.39 0.97
CA ASP A 241 3.72 -2.17 0.19
C ASP A 241 3.23 -2.31 -1.26
N ALA A 242 3.59 -3.45 -1.90
CA ALA A 242 3.21 -3.70 -3.29
C ALA A 242 1.69 -3.77 -3.48
N ILE A 243 0.95 -4.38 -2.54
CA ILE A 243 -0.52 -4.42 -2.60
C ILE A 243 -1.10 -3.00 -2.57
N GLY A 244 -0.61 -2.15 -1.68
CA GLY A 244 -1.06 -0.76 -1.58
C GLY A 244 -0.72 0.06 -2.82
N ASP A 245 0.52 -0.04 -3.30
CA ASP A 245 0.98 0.64 -4.52
C ASP A 245 0.16 0.21 -5.75
N LEU A 246 -0.12 -1.09 -5.89
CA LEU A 246 -0.84 -1.64 -7.03
C LEU A 246 -2.34 -1.33 -6.96
N TYR A 247 -2.91 -1.08 -5.76
CA TYR A 247 -4.30 -0.65 -5.66
C TYR A 247 -4.53 0.77 -6.17
N LEU A 248 -3.44 1.55 -6.36
CA LEU A 248 -3.46 2.82 -7.09
C LEU A 248 -3.80 2.66 -8.59
N ALA A 249 -4.00 1.44 -9.10
CA ALA A 249 -4.67 1.20 -10.37
C ALA A 249 -6.11 1.72 -10.41
N GLY A 250 -6.69 2.07 -9.25
CA GLY A 250 -8.08 2.52 -9.09
C GLY A 250 -9.10 1.39 -8.93
N HIS A 251 -8.73 0.18 -9.29
CA HIS A 251 -9.54 -1.05 -9.12
C HIS A 251 -8.62 -2.24 -8.81
N GLN A 252 -9.20 -3.29 -8.24
CA GLN A 252 -8.47 -4.55 -8.02
C GLN A 252 -7.96 -5.11 -9.35
N ILE A 253 -6.69 -5.49 -9.39
CA ILE A 253 -6.07 -6.15 -10.54
C ILE A 253 -6.43 -7.64 -10.55
N LEU A 254 -6.68 -8.20 -11.73
CA LEU A 254 -6.70 -9.62 -12.02
C LEU A 254 -5.48 -9.95 -12.87
N GLY A 255 -4.53 -10.64 -12.27
CA GLY A 255 -3.24 -10.95 -12.85
C GLY A 255 -2.29 -11.56 -11.83
N GLU A 256 -1.18 -12.12 -12.26
CA GLU A 256 -0.04 -12.45 -11.40
C GLU A 256 0.95 -11.27 -11.45
N PHE A 257 1.19 -10.66 -10.29
CA PHE A 257 2.29 -9.73 -10.09
C PHE A 257 3.52 -10.50 -9.64
N TYR A 258 4.66 -10.30 -10.28
CA TYR A 258 5.94 -10.83 -9.86
C TYR A 258 6.98 -9.73 -9.75
N ALA A 259 7.84 -9.81 -8.73
CA ALA A 259 8.84 -8.78 -8.49
C ALA A 259 10.14 -9.32 -7.88
N TYR A 260 11.24 -8.74 -8.31
CA TYR A 260 12.57 -8.91 -7.73
C TYR A 260 13.13 -7.54 -7.37
N LYS A 261 13.42 -7.32 -6.08
CA LYS A 261 13.94 -6.05 -5.54
C LYS A 261 13.09 -4.82 -5.87
N SER A 262 11.79 -4.98 -6.12
CA SER A 262 10.90 -3.86 -6.42
C SER A 262 10.64 -2.98 -5.21
N GLY A 263 10.16 -1.78 -5.46
CA GLY A 263 9.71 -0.79 -4.49
C GLY A 263 8.75 0.19 -5.17
N HIS A 264 8.34 1.23 -4.46
CA HIS A 264 7.29 2.17 -4.89
C HIS A 264 7.51 2.73 -6.30
N ALA A 265 8.74 3.16 -6.62
CA ALA A 265 9.08 3.70 -7.95
C ALA A 265 8.83 2.68 -9.08
N LEU A 266 9.25 1.43 -8.88
CA LEU A 266 9.13 0.41 -9.92
C LEU A 266 7.70 -0.12 -10.02
N ASN A 267 6.97 -0.22 -8.88
CA ASN A 267 5.56 -0.56 -8.84
C ASN A 267 4.72 0.48 -9.60
N ASN A 268 4.97 1.78 -9.37
CA ASN A 268 4.28 2.84 -10.10
C ASN A 268 4.66 2.85 -11.60
N LYS A 269 5.94 2.62 -11.93
CA LYS A 269 6.38 2.48 -13.33
C LYS A 269 5.66 1.33 -14.04
N LEU A 270 5.44 0.21 -13.34
CA LEU A 270 4.68 -0.92 -13.89
C LEU A 270 3.21 -0.57 -14.14
N LEU A 271 2.55 0.14 -13.20
CA LEU A 271 1.18 0.62 -13.43
C LEU A 271 1.12 1.57 -14.64
N ARG A 272 2.07 2.50 -14.77
CA ARG A 272 2.14 3.38 -15.96
C ARG A 272 2.35 2.58 -17.25
N ALA A 273 3.15 1.53 -17.23
CA ALA A 273 3.33 0.64 -18.38
C ALA A 273 2.05 -0.16 -18.68
N LEU A 274 1.33 -0.64 -17.66
CA LEU A 274 0.05 -1.32 -17.83
C LEU A 274 -0.95 -0.42 -18.57
N PHE A 275 -1.10 0.83 -18.14
CA PHE A 275 -2.09 1.76 -18.67
C PHE A 275 -1.63 2.54 -19.91
N SER A 276 -0.41 2.33 -20.38
CA SER A 276 0.12 3.00 -21.60
C SER A 276 -0.43 2.44 -22.91
N ASP A 277 -0.99 1.22 -22.88
CA ASP A 277 -1.55 0.55 -24.08
C ASP A 277 -2.84 -0.21 -23.68
N GLU A 278 -3.94 0.08 -24.37
CA GLU A 278 -5.24 -0.57 -24.15
C GLU A 278 -5.23 -2.09 -24.45
N ASN A 279 -4.23 -2.59 -25.18
CA ASN A 279 -4.05 -4.03 -25.38
C ASN A 279 -3.49 -4.75 -24.14
N ASN A 280 -2.97 -4.02 -23.16
CA ASN A 280 -2.41 -4.60 -21.94
C ASN A 280 -3.48 -5.03 -20.94
N TYR A 281 -4.65 -4.38 -20.97
CA TYR A 281 -5.68 -4.58 -19.96
C TYR A 281 -7.08 -4.38 -20.52
N LYS A 282 -8.07 -4.81 -19.76
CA LYS A 282 -9.46 -4.38 -19.91
C LYS A 282 -10.12 -4.19 -18.55
N VAL A 283 -11.09 -3.29 -18.49
CA VAL A 283 -11.97 -3.15 -17.33
C VAL A 283 -13.12 -4.16 -17.47
N VAL A 284 -13.29 -4.99 -16.43
CA VAL A 284 -14.36 -6.00 -16.38
C VAL A 284 -15.21 -5.80 -15.13
N THR A 285 -16.54 -6.06 -15.26
CA THR A 285 -17.50 -5.91 -14.16
C THR A 285 -17.91 -7.24 -13.52
N LYS A 286 -17.44 -8.37 -14.05
CA LYS A 286 -17.69 -9.69 -13.48
C LYS A 286 -16.38 -10.43 -13.35
N TYR A 287 -16.09 -10.85 -12.13
CA TYR A 287 -15.08 -11.86 -11.88
C TYR A 287 -15.75 -13.23 -12.09
N ASN A 288 -15.38 -13.92 -13.14
CA ASN A 288 -15.79 -15.31 -13.33
C ASN A 288 -14.82 -16.16 -12.51
N ASN A 289 -15.21 -16.54 -11.28
CA ASN A 289 -14.57 -17.69 -10.63
C ASN A 289 -14.85 -18.89 -11.55
N VAL A 290 -13.85 -19.33 -12.27
CA VAL A 290 -13.85 -20.67 -12.84
C VAL A 290 -13.64 -21.60 -11.66
N ASN A 291 -14.69 -22.33 -11.26
CA ASN A 291 -14.61 -23.40 -10.27
C ASN A 291 -13.68 -24.50 -10.75
#